data_7e63452216e15a5a6e3c200bcb3f3fd7
#
_entry.id   7e63452216e15a5a6e3c200bcb3f3fd7
#
_cell.length_a   1.000
_cell.length_b   1.000
_cell.length_c   1.000
_cell.angle_alpha   90.00
_cell.angle_beta   90.00
_cell.angle_gamma   90.00
#
_symmetry.space_group_name_H-M   'P 1'
#
loop_
_entity.id
_entity.type
_entity.pdbx_description
1 polymer ?
#
loop_
_entity_poly.entity_id
_entity_poly.type
_entity_poly.pdbx_seq_one_letter_code
_entity_poly.pdbx_strand_id
1 'polypeptide(L)'
;MKAALLAMVGFGIGGVCVPVSAAEPPEEIIAAAKKSDGPEAEIEKTRQTLIQAFEAAKPEEVANQFLPEGEWVDELGNIYHGREHIRDILKTYFETYPGAKMSTHVEKLIAIGPVAFEEGTRTMTCGEDSQAIVHYTATLAKTDDGWKYVSVKDMEREVLPTAHQMLEPLEWLVGEWVNEGTNGRVLITYRWSDDGNYLLGTYQIESNGELAMKSEHRIGWDPLHKRIRTWLFDSDGSFGEGVWIPVGESWHIQSSAILPDGGTGSAIIRLTQDDANRFTMIGTHRLINGVQEEDFEFHVVRKLTGESN
;
A
#
# COMPACT_ATOMS: atom_id res chain seq x y z
N MET A 1 30.97 -4.71 22.19
CA MET A 1 30.07 -3.76 21.51
C MET A 1 29.90 -4.01 20.01
N LYS A 2 30.93 -4.40 19.25
CA LYS A 2 30.78 -4.78 17.82
C LYS A 2 29.73 -5.90 17.59
N ALA A 3 29.66 -6.89 18.45
CA ALA A 3 28.73 -8.02 18.36
C ALA A 3 27.26 -7.67 18.64
N ALA A 4 26.95 -6.56 19.31
CA ALA A 4 25.59 -6.24 19.74
C ALA A 4 24.70 -5.68 18.63
N LEU A 5 25.29 -4.99 17.63
CA LEU A 5 24.54 -4.45 16.49
C LEU A 5 24.51 -5.38 15.27
N LEU A 6 25.41 -6.35 15.23
CA LEU A 6 25.55 -7.29 14.11
C LEU A 6 24.36 -8.27 13.94
N ALA A 7 23.38 -8.25 14.83
CA ALA A 7 22.27 -9.20 14.86
C ALA A 7 20.99 -8.70 14.11
N MET A 8 21.12 -7.73 13.22
CA MET A 8 19.98 -7.21 12.45
C MET A 8 20.15 -7.48 10.96
N VAL A 9 20.33 -8.74 10.46
CA VAL A 9 20.63 -8.88 9.05
C VAL A 9 20.30 -10.25 8.44
N GLY A 10 19.83 -10.35 7.29
CA GLY A 10 19.46 -11.30 6.59
C GLY A 10 19.21 -11.98 5.37
N PHE A 11 18.82 -12.49 4.49
CA PHE A 11 18.92 -13.56 3.50
C PHE A 11 18.83 -13.07 2.06
N GLY A 12 19.82 -13.41 1.24
CA GLY A 12 19.77 -13.33 -0.20
C GLY A 12 19.66 -14.72 -0.82
N ILE A 13 18.69 -14.95 -1.68
CA ILE A 13 18.73 -16.02 -2.67
C ILE A 13 19.42 -15.45 -3.90
N GLY A 14 20.57 -15.99 -4.25
CA GLY A 14 21.26 -15.68 -5.48
C GLY A 14 20.45 -16.13 -6.70
N GLY A 15 19.69 -15.21 -7.26
CA GLY A 15 19.11 -15.32 -8.59
C GLY A 15 20.03 -14.59 -9.56
N VAL A 16 20.60 -15.31 -10.51
CA VAL A 16 21.27 -14.71 -11.67
C VAL A 16 20.23 -13.88 -12.40
N CYS A 17 20.30 -12.55 -12.28
CA CYS A 17 19.57 -11.64 -13.13
C CYS A 17 20.16 -11.75 -14.54
N VAL A 18 19.56 -12.57 -15.39
CA VAL A 18 19.65 -12.40 -16.82
C VAL A 18 18.82 -11.13 -17.11
N PRO A 19 19.35 -10.10 -17.78
CA PRO A 19 18.54 -8.97 -18.19
C PRO A 19 17.53 -9.50 -19.21
N VAL A 20 16.28 -9.66 -18.79
CA VAL A 20 15.16 -9.77 -19.71
C VAL A 20 15.02 -8.37 -20.32
N SER A 21 15.57 -8.20 -21.51
CA SER A 21 15.19 -7.08 -22.36
C SER A 21 13.67 -7.18 -22.51
N ALA A 22 12.94 -6.26 -21.93
CA ALA A 22 11.53 -6.07 -22.21
C ALA A 22 11.46 -5.66 -23.70
N ALA A 23 11.25 -6.63 -24.57
CA ALA A 23 10.87 -6.36 -25.93
C ALA A 23 9.52 -5.65 -25.86
N GLU A 24 9.48 -4.41 -26.31
CA GLU A 24 8.21 -3.72 -26.53
C GLU A 24 7.33 -4.61 -27.42
N PRO A 25 6.06 -4.82 -27.07
CA PRO A 25 5.16 -5.62 -27.90
C PRO A 25 5.12 -4.98 -29.29
N PRO A 26 5.14 -5.77 -30.39
CA PRO A 26 5.12 -5.25 -31.74
C PRO A 26 3.96 -4.25 -31.91
N GLU A 27 4.22 -3.11 -32.53
CA GLU A 27 3.22 -2.06 -32.80
C GLU A 27 1.95 -2.61 -33.50
N GLU A 28 2.05 -3.70 -34.24
CA GLU A 28 0.92 -4.40 -34.85
C GLU A 28 -0.08 -4.95 -33.80
N ILE A 29 0.34 -5.38 -32.60
CA ILE A 29 -0.56 -5.86 -31.55
C ILE A 29 -1.30 -4.68 -30.93
N ILE A 30 -0.64 -3.53 -30.79
CA ILE A 30 -1.26 -2.29 -30.29
C ILE A 30 -2.21 -1.69 -31.34
N ALA A 31 -1.88 -1.81 -32.63
CA ALA A 31 -2.73 -1.34 -33.72
C ALA A 31 -3.97 -2.22 -33.93
N ALA A 32 -3.89 -3.53 -33.70
CA ALA A 32 -5.03 -4.45 -33.78
C ALA A 32 -6.05 -4.21 -32.65
N ALA A 33 -5.63 -3.75 -31.49
CA ALA A 33 -6.51 -3.38 -30.36
C ALA A 33 -7.31 -2.08 -30.59
N LYS A 34 -6.96 -1.29 -31.62
CA LYS A 34 -7.62 0.00 -31.95
C LYS A 34 -8.71 -0.06 -33.01
N LYS A 35 -9.05 -1.24 -33.54
CA LYS A 35 -10.08 -1.43 -34.56
C LYS A 35 -10.89 -2.68 -34.23
N SER A 36 -11.79 -2.63 -33.26
CA SER A 36 -12.76 -3.70 -33.08
C SER A 36 -14.18 -3.14 -33.12
N ASP A 37 -14.93 -3.54 -34.13
CA ASP A 37 -16.38 -3.66 -34.07
C ASP A 37 -16.74 -4.87 -33.16
N GLY A 38 -15.98 -5.08 -32.07
CA GLY A 38 -16.09 -6.21 -31.15
C GLY A 38 -17.08 -5.94 -30.02
N PRO A 39 -17.35 -6.95 -29.16
CA PRO A 39 -18.26 -6.80 -28.01
C PRO A 39 -17.85 -5.64 -27.08
N GLU A 40 -16.57 -5.32 -26.97
CA GLU A 40 -16.07 -4.22 -26.15
C GLU A 40 -16.56 -2.85 -26.64
N ALA A 41 -16.59 -2.63 -27.95
CA ALA A 41 -17.07 -1.37 -28.54
C ALA A 41 -18.59 -1.22 -28.34
N GLU A 42 -19.34 -2.31 -28.43
CA GLU A 42 -20.79 -2.29 -28.17
C GLU A 42 -21.11 -2.04 -26.69
N ILE A 43 -20.32 -2.64 -25.77
CA ILE A 43 -20.45 -2.43 -24.33
C ILE A 43 -20.12 -0.98 -23.97
N GLU A 44 -19.04 -0.43 -24.54
CA GLU A 44 -18.69 0.97 -24.42
C GLU A 44 -19.85 1.88 -24.83
N LYS A 45 -20.51 1.59 -25.96
CA LYS A 45 -21.68 2.34 -26.43
C LYS A 45 -22.83 2.27 -25.41
N THR A 46 -23.10 1.10 -24.83
CA THR A 46 -24.12 0.93 -23.77
C THR A 46 -23.78 1.79 -22.55
N ARG A 47 -22.52 1.77 -22.11
CA ARG A 47 -22.03 2.58 -21.00
C ARG A 47 -22.16 4.08 -21.26
N GLN A 48 -21.75 4.54 -22.44
CA GLN A 48 -21.88 5.94 -22.85
C GLN A 48 -23.35 6.39 -22.90
N THR A 49 -24.24 5.50 -23.36
CA THR A 49 -25.70 5.79 -23.39
C THR A 49 -26.22 5.94 -21.96
N LEU A 50 -25.78 5.09 -21.03
CA LEU A 50 -26.16 5.19 -19.61
C LEU A 50 -25.66 6.51 -19.01
N ILE A 51 -24.40 6.87 -19.23
CA ILE A 51 -23.81 8.13 -18.73
C ILE A 51 -24.55 9.35 -19.27
N GLN A 52 -24.82 9.40 -20.57
CA GLN A 52 -25.56 10.49 -21.19
C GLN A 52 -26.98 10.63 -20.64
N ALA A 53 -27.67 9.51 -20.44
CA ALA A 53 -28.99 9.49 -19.84
C ALA A 53 -28.97 9.96 -18.37
N PHE A 54 -27.93 9.59 -17.61
CA PHE A 54 -27.75 10.03 -16.24
C PHE A 54 -27.50 11.54 -16.18
N GLU A 55 -26.59 12.07 -16.97
CA GLU A 55 -26.27 13.51 -17.03
C GLU A 55 -27.47 14.37 -17.53
N ALA A 56 -28.33 13.77 -18.34
CA ALA A 56 -29.57 14.39 -18.78
C ALA A 56 -30.71 14.28 -17.75
N ALA A 57 -30.46 13.68 -16.58
CA ALA A 57 -31.43 13.39 -15.53
C ALA A 57 -32.68 12.62 -16.04
N LYS A 58 -32.44 11.59 -16.86
CA LYS A 58 -33.48 10.76 -17.47
C LYS A 58 -33.53 9.36 -16.85
N PRO A 59 -34.19 9.18 -15.71
CA PRO A 59 -34.18 7.93 -14.97
C PRO A 59 -34.71 6.74 -15.76
N GLU A 60 -35.71 6.92 -16.62
CA GLU A 60 -36.24 5.88 -17.50
C GLU A 60 -35.18 5.39 -18.52
N GLU A 61 -34.42 6.32 -19.12
CA GLU A 61 -33.42 5.96 -20.12
C GLU A 61 -32.22 5.23 -19.47
N VAL A 62 -31.87 5.60 -18.23
CA VAL A 62 -30.85 4.89 -17.45
C VAL A 62 -31.33 3.48 -17.13
N ALA A 63 -32.56 3.33 -16.55
CA ALA A 63 -33.15 2.05 -16.20
C ALA A 63 -33.29 1.13 -17.42
N ASN A 64 -33.53 1.68 -18.61
CA ASN A 64 -33.63 0.90 -19.87
C ASN A 64 -32.27 0.31 -20.32
N GLN A 65 -31.15 0.71 -19.74
CA GLN A 65 -29.85 0.05 -20.00
C GLN A 65 -29.72 -1.27 -19.20
N PHE A 66 -30.59 -1.52 -18.25
CA PHE A 66 -30.65 -2.79 -17.50
C PHE A 66 -31.61 -3.79 -18.17
N LEU A 67 -31.44 -5.07 -17.87
CA LEU A 67 -32.47 -6.07 -18.13
C LEU A 67 -33.74 -5.74 -17.31
N PRO A 68 -34.94 -6.26 -17.70
CA PRO A 68 -36.17 -6.05 -16.91
C PRO A 68 -35.99 -6.40 -15.42
N GLU A 69 -35.32 -7.53 -15.16
CA GLU A 69 -34.98 -8.03 -13.82
C GLU A 69 -33.56 -7.61 -13.36
N GLY A 70 -32.96 -6.61 -14.01
CA GLY A 70 -31.63 -6.14 -13.69
C GLY A 70 -31.54 -5.56 -12.28
N GLU A 71 -30.36 -5.53 -11.72
CA GLU A 71 -30.12 -5.14 -10.34
C GLU A 71 -29.05 -4.07 -10.22
N TRP A 72 -29.30 -3.11 -9.34
CA TRP A 72 -28.26 -2.16 -8.90
C TRP A 72 -28.12 -2.26 -7.38
N VAL A 73 -26.91 -2.49 -6.91
CA VAL A 73 -26.55 -2.46 -5.49
C VAL A 73 -25.70 -1.23 -5.24
N ASP A 74 -26.14 -0.34 -4.35
CA ASP A 74 -25.34 0.84 -3.99
C ASP A 74 -24.22 0.52 -3.00
N GLU A 75 -23.37 1.53 -2.72
CA GLU A 75 -22.21 1.40 -1.83
C GLU A 75 -22.59 1.08 -0.37
N LEU A 76 -23.83 1.31 0.02
CA LEU A 76 -24.37 0.95 1.35
C LEU A 76 -24.95 -0.47 1.38
N GLY A 77 -24.98 -1.16 0.24
CA GLY A 77 -25.53 -2.51 0.09
C GLY A 77 -27.04 -2.55 -0.10
N ASN A 78 -27.72 -1.41 -0.38
CA ASN A 78 -29.12 -1.42 -0.74
C ASN A 78 -29.30 -1.97 -2.15
N ILE A 79 -30.28 -2.87 -2.33
CA ILE A 79 -30.55 -3.56 -3.58
C ILE A 79 -31.78 -2.98 -4.26
N TYR A 80 -31.61 -2.49 -5.49
CA TYR A 80 -32.68 -1.99 -6.35
C TYR A 80 -32.91 -3.00 -7.47
N HIS A 81 -33.88 -3.90 -7.28
CA HIS A 81 -34.18 -4.99 -8.20
C HIS A 81 -35.26 -4.58 -9.21
N GLY A 82 -34.96 -4.77 -10.49
CA GLY A 82 -35.81 -4.45 -11.62
C GLY A 82 -35.77 -2.97 -12.02
N ARG A 83 -36.08 -2.72 -13.30
CA ARG A 83 -36.05 -1.37 -13.89
C ARG A 83 -36.89 -0.34 -13.12
N GLU A 84 -38.01 -0.74 -12.56
CA GLU A 84 -38.90 0.17 -11.84
C GLU A 84 -38.23 0.74 -10.59
N HIS A 85 -37.64 -0.13 -9.78
CA HIS A 85 -36.92 0.32 -8.57
C HIS A 85 -35.68 1.17 -8.92
N ILE A 86 -34.91 0.77 -9.96
CA ILE A 86 -33.75 1.53 -10.45
C ILE A 86 -34.20 2.91 -10.92
N ARG A 87 -35.29 3.01 -11.68
CA ARG A 87 -35.87 4.28 -12.11
C ARG A 87 -36.27 5.16 -10.92
N ASP A 88 -36.99 4.58 -9.95
CA ASP A 88 -37.57 5.35 -8.84
C ASP A 88 -36.47 5.90 -7.92
N ILE A 89 -35.41 5.14 -7.65
CA ILE A 89 -34.28 5.66 -6.87
C ILE A 89 -33.51 6.74 -7.63
N LEU A 90 -33.32 6.58 -8.94
CA LEU A 90 -32.67 7.60 -9.76
C LEU A 90 -33.47 8.89 -9.84
N LYS A 91 -34.82 8.80 -9.87
CA LYS A 91 -35.70 9.98 -9.81
C LYS A 91 -35.46 10.75 -8.50
N THR A 92 -35.49 10.07 -7.36
CA THR A 92 -35.19 10.65 -6.05
C THR A 92 -33.78 11.25 -6.01
N TYR A 93 -32.80 10.57 -6.61
CA TYR A 93 -31.42 11.04 -6.69
C TYR A 93 -31.30 12.35 -7.46
N PHE A 94 -31.93 12.46 -8.65
CA PHE A 94 -31.88 13.68 -9.47
C PHE A 94 -32.66 14.85 -8.86
N GLU A 95 -33.71 14.57 -8.08
CA GLU A 95 -34.41 15.59 -7.30
C GLU A 95 -33.53 16.15 -6.17
N THR A 96 -32.73 15.28 -5.55
CA THR A 96 -31.82 15.64 -4.45
C THR A 96 -30.55 16.31 -4.97
N TYR A 97 -30.02 15.87 -6.11
CA TYR A 97 -28.76 16.32 -6.71
C TYR A 97 -28.96 16.80 -8.15
N PRO A 98 -29.60 17.95 -8.36
CA PRO A 98 -29.83 18.48 -9.71
C PRO A 98 -28.51 18.83 -10.40
N GLY A 99 -28.37 18.39 -11.66
CA GLY A 99 -27.17 18.60 -12.45
C GLY A 99 -26.00 17.66 -12.12
N ALA A 100 -26.27 16.57 -11.41
CA ALA A 100 -25.27 15.54 -11.15
C ALA A 100 -24.65 15.01 -12.44
N LYS A 101 -23.34 14.79 -12.44
CA LYS A 101 -22.58 14.21 -13.55
C LYS A 101 -22.01 12.86 -13.15
N MET A 102 -21.77 12.03 -14.15
CA MET A 102 -21.17 10.72 -13.97
C MET A 102 -20.04 10.52 -14.97
N SER A 103 -18.93 9.96 -14.52
CA SER A 103 -17.89 9.40 -15.37
C SER A 103 -17.45 8.03 -14.87
N THR A 104 -16.90 7.23 -15.76
CA THR A 104 -16.39 5.88 -15.42
C THR A 104 -14.99 5.72 -16.00
N HIS A 105 -14.13 5.06 -15.23
CA HIS A 105 -12.85 4.57 -15.71
C HIS A 105 -12.87 3.05 -15.60
N VAL A 106 -12.85 2.36 -16.75
CA VAL A 106 -12.86 0.89 -16.81
C VAL A 106 -11.43 0.38 -16.63
N GLU A 107 -11.24 -0.43 -15.60
CA GLU A 107 -9.96 -1.06 -15.29
C GLU A 107 -9.85 -2.45 -15.95
N LYS A 108 -10.98 -3.14 -16.08
CA LYS A 108 -11.04 -4.48 -16.66
C LYS A 108 -12.39 -4.71 -17.36
N LEU A 109 -12.32 -5.27 -18.58
CA LEU A 109 -13.48 -5.72 -19.33
C LEU A 109 -13.17 -7.08 -19.95
N ILE A 110 -14.02 -8.06 -19.68
CA ILE A 110 -13.91 -9.42 -20.22
C ILE A 110 -15.25 -9.81 -20.83
N ALA A 111 -15.30 -10.07 -22.12
CA ALA A 111 -16.48 -10.61 -22.81
C ALA A 111 -16.29 -12.09 -23.14
N ILE A 112 -17.22 -12.93 -22.72
CA ILE A 112 -17.22 -14.39 -22.96
C ILE A 112 -18.57 -14.79 -23.55
N GLY A 113 -18.63 -14.93 -24.87
CA GLY A 113 -19.88 -15.22 -25.57
C GLY A 113 -20.92 -14.12 -25.34
N PRO A 114 -22.14 -14.44 -24.84
CA PRO A 114 -23.18 -13.45 -24.63
C PRO A 114 -23.11 -12.75 -23.26
N VAL A 115 -22.05 -12.93 -22.47
CA VAL A 115 -21.89 -12.34 -21.14
C VAL A 115 -20.60 -11.55 -21.07
N ALA A 116 -20.62 -10.40 -20.38
CA ALA A 116 -19.44 -9.63 -20.11
C ALA A 116 -19.37 -9.23 -18.63
N PHE A 117 -18.15 -9.09 -18.15
CA PHE A 117 -17.82 -8.60 -16.81
C PHE A 117 -17.00 -7.34 -16.94
N GLU A 118 -17.38 -6.30 -16.23
CA GLU A 118 -16.71 -5.01 -16.21
C GLU A 118 -16.40 -4.64 -14.77
N GLU A 119 -15.21 -4.09 -14.57
CA GLU A 119 -14.73 -3.61 -13.29
C GLU A 119 -14.07 -2.26 -13.49
N GLY A 120 -14.26 -1.32 -12.57
CA GLY A 120 -13.67 -0.01 -12.67
C GLY A 120 -14.09 0.94 -11.56
N THR A 121 -13.79 2.21 -11.75
CA THR A 121 -14.21 3.28 -10.86
C THR A 121 -15.27 4.15 -11.52
N ARG A 122 -16.26 4.56 -10.72
CA ARG A 122 -17.30 5.51 -11.10
C ARG A 122 -17.16 6.76 -10.24
N THR A 123 -17.14 7.90 -10.91
CA THR A 123 -17.12 9.19 -10.25
C THR A 123 -18.47 9.88 -10.47
N MET A 124 -19.13 10.28 -9.40
CA MET A 124 -20.33 11.11 -9.42
C MET A 124 -20.00 12.47 -8.84
N THR A 125 -20.34 13.54 -9.54
CA THR A 125 -20.09 14.93 -9.12
C THR A 125 -21.42 15.64 -8.95
N CYS A 126 -21.64 16.24 -7.78
CA CYS A 126 -22.87 16.95 -7.41
C CYS A 126 -22.48 18.38 -7.00
N GLY A 127 -22.66 19.37 -7.91
CA GLY A 127 -22.19 20.74 -7.70
C GLY A 127 -20.67 20.88 -7.85
N GLU A 128 -20.11 22.02 -7.36
CA GLU A 128 -18.68 22.35 -7.55
C GLU A 128 -17.76 21.64 -6.57
N ASP A 129 -18.24 21.30 -5.36
CA ASP A 129 -17.40 20.83 -4.23
C ASP A 129 -17.72 19.42 -3.75
N SER A 130 -18.67 18.70 -4.35
CA SER A 130 -19.07 17.37 -3.90
C SER A 130 -18.81 16.32 -4.97
N GLN A 131 -17.88 15.42 -4.68
CA GLN A 131 -17.51 14.29 -5.53
C GLN A 131 -17.53 12.99 -4.74
N ALA A 132 -18.25 12.00 -5.26
CA ALA A 132 -18.22 10.62 -4.75
C ALA A 132 -17.50 9.74 -5.77
N ILE A 133 -16.56 8.92 -5.31
CA ILE A 133 -15.84 7.93 -6.10
C ILE A 133 -16.12 6.55 -5.51
N VAL A 134 -16.73 5.69 -6.30
CA VAL A 134 -17.00 4.31 -5.93
C VAL A 134 -16.28 3.34 -6.86
N HIS A 135 -15.83 2.23 -6.35
CA HIS A 135 -15.42 1.08 -7.16
C HIS A 135 -16.69 0.33 -7.57
N TYR A 136 -16.78 -0.11 -8.83
CA TYR A 136 -17.94 -0.89 -9.26
C TYR A 136 -17.54 -2.15 -10.00
N THR A 137 -18.41 -3.14 -9.91
CA THR A 137 -18.43 -4.30 -10.81
C THR A 137 -19.75 -4.37 -11.54
N ALA A 138 -19.72 -4.77 -12.80
CA ALA A 138 -20.93 -4.94 -13.59
C ALA A 138 -20.90 -6.25 -14.38
N THR A 139 -22.06 -6.88 -14.48
CA THR A 139 -22.29 -8.00 -15.38
C THR A 139 -23.26 -7.54 -16.47
N LEU A 140 -22.91 -7.78 -17.72
CA LEU A 140 -23.74 -7.46 -18.87
C LEU A 140 -24.10 -8.75 -19.63
N ALA A 141 -25.25 -8.73 -20.28
CA ALA A 141 -25.69 -9.77 -21.19
C ALA A 141 -26.04 -9.19 -22.55
N LYS A 142 -25.70 -9.95 -23.61
CA LYS A 142 -26.05 -9.62 -24.99
C LYS A 142 -27.52 -9.99 -25.22
N THR A 143 -28.30 -9.05 -25.73
CA THR A 143 -29.72 -9.23 -26.12
C THR A 143 -29.89 -8.87 -27.59
N ASP A 144 -31.08 -9.04 -28.14
CA ASP A 144 -31.40 -8.60 -29.49
C ASP A 144 -31.29 -7.08 -29.64
N ASP A 145 -31.50 -6.31 -28.55
CA ASP A 145 -31.40 -4.85 -28.48
C ASP A 145 -30.01 -4.33 -28.08
N GLY A 146 -28.98 -5.18 -28.11
CA GLY A 146 -27.61 -4.86 -27.70
C GLY A 146 -27.28 -5.38 -26.31
N TRP A 147 -26.20 -4.87 -25.71
CA TRP A 147 -25.77 -5.24 -24.37
C TRP A 147 -26.62 -4.53 -23.32
N LYS A 148 -26.99 -5.25 -22.25
CA LYS A 148 -27.75 -4.73 -21.12
C LYS A 148 -27.11 -5.14 -19.81
N TYR A 149 -27.15 -4.27 -18.81
CA TYR A 149 -26.71 -4.60 -17.46
C TYR A 149 -27.64 -5.63 -16.82
N VAL A 150 -27.06 -6.71 -16.34
CA VAL A 150 -27.70 -7.72 -15.51
C VAL A 150 -27.63 -7.28 -14.04
N SER A 151 -26.43 -6.86 -13.64
CA SER A 151 -26.17 -6.37 -12.29
C SER A 151 -25.08 -5.32 -12.34
N VAL A 152 -25.24 -4.28 -11.52
CA VAL A 152 -24.20 -3.31 -11.19
C VAL A 152 -24.09 -3.27 -9.67
N LYS A 153 -22.89 -3.42 -9.14
CA LYS A 153 -22.62 -3.31 -7.72
C LYS A 153 -21.59 -2.24 -7.48
N ASP A 154 -22.01 -1.19 -6.82
CA ASP A 154 -21.10 -0.17 -6.29
C ASP A 154 -20.55 -0.63 -4.93
N MET A 155 -19.30 -0.36 -4.70
CA MET A 155 -18.62 -0.68 -3.45
C MET A 155 -17.93 0.59 -2.98
N GLU A 156 -18.00 0.85 -1.70
CA GLU A 156 -17.17 1.89 -1.12
C GLU A 156 -15.72 1.62 -1.52
N ARG A 157 -15.03 2.64 -2.04
CA ARG A 157 -13.61 2.50 -2.31
C ARG A 157 -12.93 2.24 -0.98
N GLU A 158 -12.46 1.04 -0.76
CA GLU A 158 -11.55 0.76 0.35
C GLU A 158 -10.32 1.66 0.13
N VAL A 159 -10.28 2.80 0.80
CA VAL A 159 -9.10 3.65 0.82
C VAL A 159 -8.07 2.88 1.61
N LEU A 160 -7.26 2.09 0.91
CA LEU A 160 -6.14 1.41 1.53
C LEU A 160 -5.25 2.49 2.16
N PRO A 161 -4.91 2.35 3.44
CA PRO A 161 -4.05 3.31 4.09
C PRO A 161 -2.72 3.39 3.33
N THR A 162 -2.22 4.59 3.18
CA THR A 162 -0.93 4.83 2.53
C THR A 162 0.21 4.20 3.34
N ALA A 163 1.37 3.94 2.72
CA ALA A 163 2.54 3.48 3.45
C ALA A 163 2.91 4.42 4.60
N HIS A 164 2.77 5.73 4.39
CA HIS A 164 2.96 6.74 5.44
C HIS A 164 2.05 6.49 6.65
N GLN A 165 0.73 6.40 6.42
CA GLN A 165 -0.24 6.14 7.49
C GLN A 165 0.04 4.84 8.26
N MET A 166 0.52 3.81 7.56
CA MET A 166 0.88 2.55 8.20
C MET A 166 2.16 2.64 9.03
N LEU A 167 3.00 3.64 8.79
CA LEU A 167 4.24 3.90 9.54
C LEU A 167 4.10 4.99 10.61
N GLU A 168 2.99 5.74 10.66
CA GLU A 168 2.72 6.75 11.71
C GLU A 168 2.95 6.25 13.14
N PRO A 169 2.61 4.98 13.50
CA PRO A 169 2.90 4.46 14.84
C PRO A 169 4.38 4.43 15.21
N LEU A 170 5.29 4.59 14.24
CA LEU A 170 6.74 4.67 14.42
C LEU A 170 7.29 6.11 14.26
N GLU A 171 6.43 7.11 14.05
CA GLU A 171 6.87 8.50 13.84
C GLU A 171 7.67 9.06 15.01
N TRP A 172 7.44 8.56 16.21
CA TRP A 172 8.21 8.92 17.40
C TRP A 172 9.72 8.68 17.26
N LEU A 173 10.14 7.76 16.36
CA LEU A 173 11.56 7.53 16.05
C LEU A 173 12.21 8.74 15.36
N VAL A 174 11.44 9.58 14.65
CA VAL A 174 11.99 10.70 13.87
C VAL A 174 12.72 11.67 14.79
N GLY A 175 13.97 12.01 14.41
CA GLY A 175 14.87 12.91 15.14
C GLY A 175 16.24 12.31 15.38
N GLU A 176 17.02 12.97 16.22
CA GLU A 176 18.36 12.54 16.62
C GLU A 176 18.34 11.95 18.03
N TRP A 177 19.04 10.83 18.18
CA TRP A 177 19.07 10.06 19.41
C TRP A 177 20.50 9.65 19.75
N VAL A 178 20.77 9.49 21.03
CA VAL A 178 22.08 9.08 21.52
C VAL A 178 21.96 8.06 22.65
N ASN A 179 22.83 7.08 22.62
CA ASN A 179 23.18 6.24 23.75
C ASN A 179 24.66 6.42 24.04
N GLU A 180 25.00 6.81 25.24
CA GLU A 180 26.38 7.00 25.67
C GLU A 180 26.72 5.98 26.78
N GLY A 181 27.75 5.19 26.51
CA GLY A 181 28.35 4.25 27.47
C GLY A 181 29.78 4.64 27.80
N THR A 182 30.37 3.99 28.78
CA THR A 182 31.73 4.30 29.31
C THR A 182 32.83 4.28 28.24
N ASN A 183 32.69 3.44 27.19
CA ASN A 183 33.71 3.23 26.16
C ASN A 183 33.14 3.31 24.73
N GLY A 184 31.96 3.91 24.56
CA GLY A 184 31.35 4.00 23.24
C GLY A 184 30.09 4.83 23.24
N ARG A 185 29.76 5.31 22.06
CA ARG A 185 28.59 6.14 21.77
C ARG A 185 27.87 5.58 20.55
N VAL A 186 26.56 5.58 20.59
CA VAL A 186 25.72 5.28 19.42
C VAL A 186 24.89 6.51 19.12
N LEU A 187 25.08 7.07 17.93
CA LEU A 187 24.24 8.14 17.38
C LEU A 187 23.25 7.52 16.42
N ILE A 188 21.97 7.85 16.57
CA ILE A 188 20.89 7.34 15.72
C ILE A 188 20.15 8.57 15.18
N THR A 189 19.88 8.58 13.89
CA THR A 189 19.05 9.61 13.25
C THR A 189 17.97 8.93 12.44
N TYR A 190 16.74 9.37 12.61
CA TYR A 190 15.62 8.95 11.75
C TYR A 190 14.96 10.16 11.11
N ARG A 191 14.57 10.02 9.87
CA ARG A 191 13.77 10.98 9.11
C ARG A 191 12.81 10.25 8.15
N TRP A 192 11.79 10.92 7.73
CA TRP A 192 10.99 10.46 6.61
C TRP A 192 11.79 10.53 5.30
N SER A 193 11.53 9.59 4.38
CA SER A 193 11.97 9.73 2.98
C SER A 193 11.25 10.94 2.33
N ASP A 194 11.79 11.45 1.24
CA ASP A 194 11.27 12.64 0.57
C ASP A 194 9.82 12.43 0.04
N ASP A 195 9.47 11.19 -0.28
CA ASP A 195 8.12 10.76 -0.69
C ASP A 195 7.22 10.36 0.49
N GLY A 196 7.73 10.36 1.72
CA GLY A 196 7.01 10.00 2.93
C GLY A 196 6.69 8.51 3.09
N ASN A 197 7.13 7.64 2.20
CA ASN A 197 6.75 6.23 2.21
C ASN A 197 7.64 5.33 3.08
N TYR A 198 8.74 5.87 3.60
CA TYR A 198 9.73 5.15 4.41
C TYR A 198 10.24 6.00 5.56
N LEU A 199 10.61 5.35 6.68
CA LEU A 199 11.50 5.93 7.67
C LEU A 199 12.93 5.52 7.32
N LEU A 200 13.82 6.52 7.18
CA LEU A 200 15.23 6.34 6.89
C LEU A 200 16.03 6.63 8.16
N GLY A 201 16.80 5.63 8.58
CA GLY A 201 17.64 5.70 9.76
C GLY A 201 19.12 5.64 9.42
N THR A 202 19.96 6.24 10.25
CA THR A 202 21.40 6.01 10.28
C THR A 202 21.84 5.72 11.70
N TYR A 203 22.75 4.77 11.84
CA TYR A 203 23.44 4.49 13.09
C TYR A 203 24.91 4.77 12.91
N GLN A 204 25.51 5.47 13.85
CA GLN A 204 26.96 5.68 13.93
C GLN A 204 27.42 5.18 15.29
N ILE A 205 28.32 4.21 15.27
CA ILE A 205 28.87 3.61 16.47
C ILE A 205 30.30 4.08 16.60
N GLU A 206 30.57 4.80 17.66
CA GLU A 206 31.90 5.24 18.04
C GLU A 206 32.42 4.35 19.19
N SER A 207 33.69 4.01 19.12
CA SER A 207 34.40 3.27 20.17
C SER A 207 35.74 3.95 20.39
N ASN A 208 36.04 4.34 21.63
CA ASN A 208 37.26 5.08 22.00
C ASN A 208 37.50 6.36 21.17
N GLY A 209 36.42 7.06 20.79
CA GLY A 209 36.45 8.30 20.01
C GLY A 209 36.63 8.11 18.51
N GLU A 210 36.67 6.89 18.01
CA GLU A 210 36.77 6.58 16.58
C GLU A 210 35.48 5.94 16.06
N LEU A 211 35.11 6.27 14.82
CA LEU A 211 33.94 5.64 14.16
C LEU A 211 34.27 4.17 13.91
N ALA A 212 33.57 3.29 14.62
CA ALA A 212 33.75 1.84 14.51
C ALA A 212 32.82 1.20 13.46
N MET A 213 31.61 1.76 13.26
CA MET A 213 30.62 1.26 12.29
C MET A 213 29.63 2.35 11.93
N LYS A 214 29.17 2.34 10.69
CA LYS A 214 28.02 3.09 10.22
C LYS A 214 27.02 2.12 9.60
N SER A 215 25.73 2.32 9.88
CA SER A 215 24.64 1.53 9.31
C SER A 215 23.59 2.45 8.70
N GLU A 216 23.01 2.02 7.58
CA GLU A 216 21.85 2.63 6.96
C GLU A 216 20.63 1.73 7.18
N HIS A 217 19.56 2.31 7.65
CA HIS A 217 18.35 1.62 8.04
C HIS A 217 17.16 2.16 7.25
N ARG A 218 16.32 1.28 6.72
CA ARG A 218 15.07 1.65 6.07
C ARG A 218 13.93 0.86 6.68
N ILE A 219 12.85 1.54 7.07
CA ILE A 219 11.62 0.92 7.57
C ILE A 219 10.52 1.25 6.58
N GLY A 220 9.72 0.24 6.17
CA GLY A 220 8.66 0.39 5.19
C GLY A 220 7.47 -0.54 5.45
N TRP A 221 6.35 -0.22 4.82
CA TRP A 221 5.16 -1.06 4.83
C TRP A 221 5.21 -2.11 3.71
N ASP A 222 4.94 -3.35 4.06
CA ASP A 222 4.76 -4.47 3.12
C ASP A 222 3.24 -4.70 2.91
N PRO A 223 2.65 -4.21 1.80
CA PRO A 223 1.21 -4.30 1.58
C PRO A 223 0.73 -5.73 1.29
N LEU A 224 1.61 -6.60 0.78
CA LEU A 224 1.28 -7.99 0.51
C LEU A 224 1.06 -8.78 1.81
N HIS A 225 1.95 -8.61 2.78
CA HIS A 225 1.88 -9.32 4.06
C HIS A 225 1.25 -8.47 5.18
N LYS A 226 0.81 -7.24 4.87
CA LYS A 226 0.18 -6.29 5.81
C LYS A 226 0.99 -6.12 7.10
N ARG A 227 2.29 -5.81 6.96
CA ARG A 227 3.23 -5.68 8.09
C ARG A 227 4.33 -4.67 7.81
N ILE A 228 4.92 -4.13 8.87
CA ILE A 228 6.10 -3.28 8.78
C ILE A 228 7.34 -4.17 8.65
N ARG A 229 8.21 -3.82 7.72
CA ARG A 229 9.52 -4.45 7.49
C ARG A 229 10.65 -3.45 7.62
N THR A 230 11.84 -3.98 7.84
CA THR A 230 13.05 -3.20 7.92
C THR A 230 14.17 -3.84 7.13
N TRP A 231 15.07 -2.99 6.61
CA TRP A 231 16.32 -3.38 5.96
C TRP A 231 17.45 -2.55 6.56
N LEU A 232 18.58 -3.18 6.80
CA LEU A 232 19.78 -2.58 7.37
C LEU A 232 20.96 -2.92 6.49
N PHE A 233 21.88 -1.95 6.33
CA PHE A 233 23.11 -2.10 5.56
C PHE A 233 24.24 -1.52 6.36
N ASP A 234 25.25 -2.32 6.68
CA ASP A 234 26.38 -1.95 7.50
C ASP A 234 27.61 -1.61 6.66
N SER A 235 28.45 -0.73 7.16
CA SER A 235 29.65 -0.27 6.47
C SER A 235 30.73 -1.33 6.30
N ASP A 236 30.62 -2.46 6.98
CA ASP A 236 31.51 -3.62 6.81
C ASP A 236 31.04 -4.58 5.72
N GLY A 237 29.89 -4.30 5.07
CA GLY A 237 29.29 -5.13 4.03
C GLY A 237 28.26 -6.14 4.54
N SER A 238 28.00 -6.20 5.84
CA SER A 238 26.83 -6.94 6.36
C SER A 238 25.54 -6.25 5.95
N PHE A 239 24.45 -7.02 5.88
CA PHE A 239 23.15 -6.46 5.55
C PHE A 239 21.99 -7.26 6.15
N GLY A 240 20.77 -6.67 6.23
CA GLY A 240 19.67 -7.29 6.80
C GLY A 240 18.25 -6.87 6.66
N GLU A 241 17.39 -7.73 7.21
CA GLU A 241 15.97 -7.48 7.25
C GLU A 241 15.34 -7.91 8.56
N GLY A 242 14.17 -7.34 8.83
CA GLY A 242 13.37 -7.72 9.98
C GLY A 242 11.89 -7.45 9.76
N VAL A 243 11.09 -8.07 10.61
CA VAL A 243 9.64 -7.91 10.67
C VAL A 243 9.26 -7.29 12.01
N TRP A 244 8.49 -6.22 11.97
CA TRP A 244 8.02 -5.52 13.15
C TRP A 244 6.66 -6.06 13.57
N ILE A 245 6.53 -6.44 14.82
CA ILE A 245 5.33 -7.02 15.45
C ILE A 245 4.98 -6.16 16.65
N PRO A 246 3.79 -5.51 16.68
CA PRO A 246 3.35 -4.77 17.86
C PRO A 246 3.00 -5.74 18.99
N VAL A 247 3.53 -5.50 20.20
CA VAL A 247 3.26 -6.31 21.39
C VAL A 247 3.03 -5.38 22.59
N GLY A 248 1.78 -5.14 22.92
CA GLY A 248 1.41 -4.14 23.91
C GLY A 248 1.89 -2.74 23.49
N GLU A 249 2.66 -2.07 24.35
CA GLU A 249 3.27 -0.75 24.09
C GLU A 249 4.66 -0.83 23.45
N SER A 250 5.10 -2.02 23.03
CA SER A 250 6.43 -2.27 22.47
C SER A 250 6.34 -2.79 21.06
N TRP A 251 7.42 -2.65 20.32
CA TRP A 251 7.63 -3.29 19.03
C TRP A 251 8.67 -4.41 19.16
N HIS A 252 8.33 -5.61 18.69
CA HIS A 252 9.25 -6.71 18.57
C HIS A 252 9.68 -6.86 17.11
N ILE A 253 10.98 -6.82 16.86
CA ILE A 253 11.57 -6.97 15.53
C ILE A 253 12.24 -8.33 15.48
N GLN A 254 11.67 -9.25 14.70
CA GLN A 254 12.35 -10.47 14.34
C GLN A 254 13.33 -10.16 13.21
N SER A 255 14.61 -10.24 13.49
CA SER A 255 15.66 -9.89 12.55
C SER A 255 16.56 -11.07 12.23
N SER A 256 17.15 -11.02 11.06
CA SER A 256 18.12 -11.99 10.58
C SER A 256 19.25 -11.34 9.75
N ALA A 257 20.43 -11.96 9.67
CA ALA A 257 21.71 -11.37 9.23
C ALA A 257 22.53 -12.20 8.23
N ILE A 258 23.14 -11.54 7.22
CA ILE A 258 24.31 -12.03 6.50
C ILE A 258 25.52 -11.19 6.89
N LEU A 259 26.55 -11.85 7.39
CA LEU A 259 27.80 -11.23 7.81
C LEU A 259 28.77 -11.11 6.63
N PRO A 260 29.82 -10.28 6.71
CA PRO A 260 30.77 -10.09 5.61
C PRO A 260 31.52 -11.35 5.19
N ASP A 261 31.64 -12.31 6.10
CA ASP A 261 32.29 -13.61 5.86
C ASP A 261 31.33 -14.70 5.33
N GLY A 262 30.07 -14.34 5.07
CA GLY A 262 29.01 -15.26 4.65
C GLY A 262 28.32 -15.98 5.82
N GLY A 263 28.69 -15.68 7.05
CA GLY A 263 28.02 -16.15 8.25
C GLY A 263 26.62 -15.57 8.39
N THR A 264 25.86 -16.07 9.38
CA THR A 264 24.48 -15.62 9.64
C THR A 264 24.32 -15.09 11.06
N GLY A 265 23.43 -14.10 11.20
CA GLY A 265 22.98 -13.61 12.50
C GLY A 265 21.46 -13.64 12.61
N SER A 266 20.94 -13.71 13.83
CA SER A 266 19.52 -13.48 14.11
C SER A 266 19.33 -12.91 15.51
N ALA A 267 18.23 -12.18 15.71
CA ALA A 267 17.86 -11.66 17.03
C ALA A 267 16.37 -11.34 17.09
N ILE A 268 15.87 -11.20 18.31
CA ILE A 268 14.62 -10.50 18.60
C ILE A 268 15.00 -9.18 19.27
N ILE A 269 14.66 -8.07 18.63
CA ILE A 269 14.89 -6.74 19.19
C ILE A 269 13.56 -6.20 19.69
N ARG A 270 13.47 -5.84 20.95
CA ARG A 270 12.34 -5.15 21.53
C ARG A 270 12.65 -3.66 21.64
N LEU A 271 11.79 -2.84 21.07
CA LEU A 271 11.80 -1.39 21.22
C LEU A 271 10.60 -0.96 22.04
N THR A 272 10.84 -0.19 23.09
CA THR A 272 9.80 0.39 23.94
C THR A 272 10.03 1.89 24.03
N GLN A 273 9.04 2.68 23.64
CA GLN A 273 9.05 4.13 23.86
C GLN A 273 8.73 4.37 25.34
N ASP A 274 9.71 4.81 26.13
CA ASP A 274 9.53 5.07 27.55
C ASP A 274 8.81 6.42 27.79
N ASP A 275 9.19 7.43 27.00
CA ASP A 275 8.56 8.75 26.94
C ASP A 275 8.88 9.45 25.60
N ALA A 276 8.50 10.71 25.42
CA ALA A 276 8.75 11.48 24.19
C ALA A 276 10.23 11.63 23.84
N ASN A 277 11.13 11.50 24.81
CA ASN A 277 12.56 11.75 24.69
C ASN A 277 13.43 10.54 25.03
N ARG A 278 12.82 9.38 25.25
CA ARG A 278 13.57 8.19 25.63
C ARG A 278 12.90 6.92 25.10
N PHE A 279 13.70 5.99 24.65
CA PHE A 279 13.27 4.62 24.38
C PHE A 279 14.33 3.61 24.85
N THR A 280 13.85 2.41 25.12
CA THR A 280 14.69 1.27 25.49
C THR A 280 14.71 0.27 24.33
N MET A 281 15.92 -0.21 24.00
CA MET A 281 16.18 -1.26 23.03
C MET A 281 16.78 -2.47 23.73
N ILE A 282 16.13 -3.63 23.61
CA ILE A 282 16.63 -4.88 24.19
C ILE A 282 16.76 -5.90 23.07
N GLY A 283 17.94 -6.52 22.95
CA GLY A 283 18.21 -7.63 22.02
C GLY A 283 18.33 -8.95 22.76
N THR A 284 17.50 -9.93 22.37
CA THR A 284 17.44 -11.28 22.94
C THR A 284 17.47 -12.34 21.87
N HIS A 285 17.66 -13.59 22.25
CA HIS A 285 17.72 -14.74 21.33
C HIS A 285 18.71 -14.52 20.18
N ARG A 286 19.83 -13.91 20.53
CA ARG A 286 20.86 -13.51 19.58
C ARG A 286 21.72 -14.70 19.19
N LEU A 287 21.79 -14.98 17.91
CA LEU A 287 22.64 -16.03 17.36
C LEU A 287 23.62 -15.42 16.33
N ILE A 288 24.88 -15.81 16.40
CA ILE A 288 25.89 -15.53 15.38
C ILE A 288 26.46 -16.89 14.94
N ASN A 289 26.29 -17.24 13.68
CA ASN A 289 26.70 -18.55 13.14
C ASN A 289 26.15 -19.76 13.96
N GLY A 290 24.92 -19.60 14.49
CA GLY A 290 24.28 -20.59 15.35
C GLY A 290 24.76 -20.64 16.80
N VAL A 291 25.70 -19.77 17.17
CA VAL A 291 26.19 -19.65 18.56
C VAL A 291 25.38 -18.58 19.28
N GLN A 292 24.90 -18.88 20.48
CA GLN A 292 24.15 -17.95 21.33
C GLN A 292 25.08 -16.82 21.81
N GLU A 293 24.66 -15.60 21.62
CA GLU A 293 25.31 -14.38 22.12
C GLU A 293 24.59 -13.84 23.36
N GLU A 294 25.28 -13.04 24.15
CA GLU A 294 24.69 -12.36 25.32
C GLU A 294 23.61 -11.37 24.92
N ASP A 295 22.53 -11.30 25.70
CA ASP A 295 21.51 -10.27 25.56
C ASP A 295 22.08 -8.89 25.80
N PHE A 296 21.46 -7.85 25.22
CA PHE A 296 21.85 -6.47 25.49
C PHE A 296 20.64 -5.58 25.80
N GLU A 297 20.89 -4.50 26.52
CA GLU A 297 19.91 -3.46 26.80
C GLU A 297 20.56 -2.09 26.62
N PHE A 298 19.91 -1.20 25.87
CA PHE A 298 20.31 0.17 25.64
C PHE A 298 19.16 1.12 25.97
N HIS A 299 19.50 2.16 26.73
CA HIS A 299 18.62 3.31 26.94
C HIS A 299 19.08 4.44 26.03
N VAL A 300 18.19 4.86 25.16
CA VAL A 300 18.50 5.85 24.13
C VAL A 300 17.71 7.12 24.43
N VAL A 301 18.38 8.27 24.44
CA VAL A 301 17.76 9.56 24.71
C VAL A 301 17.79 10.46 23.49
N ARG A 302 16.78 11.31 23.35
CA ARG A 302 16.71 12.28 22.27
C ARG A 302 17.79 13.35 22.46
N LYS A 303 18.55 13.62 21.41
CA LYS A 303 19.52 14.72 21.41
C LYS A 303 18.78 16.04 21.30
N LEU A 304 18.83 16.87 22.34
CA LEU A 304 18.23 18.19 22.33
C LEU A 304 19.00 19.12 21.41
N THR A 305 18.29 19.82 20.51
CA THR A 305 18.89 20.85 19.64
C THR A 305 19.39 22.00 20.52
N GLY A 306 20.69 22.08 20.74
CA GLY A 306 21.31 23.12 21.55
C GLY A 306 22.66 22.77 22.16
N GLU A 307 23.06 21.53 22.19
CA GLU A 307 24.40 21.12 22.63
C GLU A 307 25.33 21.01 21.42
N SER A 308 25.92 22.16 21.03
CA SER A 308 27.13 22.18 20.19
C SER A 308 28.30 21.70 21.05
N ASN A 309 29.00 20.69 20.58
CA ASN A 309 30.32 20.33 21.12
C ASN A 309 31.33 21.45 20.88
#